data_52822614172124838c2a948b4dcafda5
#
_entry.id   52822614172124838c2a948b4dcafda5
#
_cell.length_a   1.000
_cell.length_b   1.000
_cell.length_c   1.000
_cell.angle_alpha   90.00
_cell.angle_beta   90.00
_cell.angle_gamma   90.00
#
_symmetry.space_group_name_H-M   'P 1'
#
loop_
_entity.id
_entity.type
_entity.pdbx_description
1 polymer ?
#
loop_
_entity_poly.entity_id
_entity_poly.type
_entity_poly.pdbx_seq_one_letter_code
_entity_poly.pdbx_strand_id
1 'polypeptide(L)'
;MAVRGMKKNYSYLFGILTITVYLVGLLLINRGLGFTNVVVIACSMVIYYVANVYNMTGRYKLRDIVIIIAINFILVMITKFLKVFLLNEAIILFGLLTMFQIIYRYIVMIGLAEKKKIVFVGENGYTDDLLESIKKDSQYKLSGFLKEKKDINILTKKLLNLCENKKVDIIVDFTSNLLYDTKLVDKLLQYKLNGMQYYNYLEFYEMYENKLPVSNLSPKWFLENTGFEIYYNSFNLKAKRILDIIFALLIGICVIPIMIVAAIIIKLESKGPVFFIQERIGEGNKPFKIVKFRSMTTDAEKDGPKWATKNDNRVTKFGKFMRLTRIDELPQLWNVLRGEMSFVGPRPEREFFIKQLEKEIMYYNLRHTVKPGLTGWAQVMYPYGASIEDAYRKLQYDLYYIKNHDIIFDMKILLKTVTIVIFGKGR
;
A
#
# COMPACT_ATOMS: atom_id res chain seq x y z
N MET A 1 5.38 17.96 12.83
CA MET A 1 6.70 17.35 13.11
C MET A 1 6.76 16.63 14.46
N ALA A 2 6.36 17.22 15.57
CA ALA A 2 6.53 16.58 16.89
C ALA A 2 5.90 15.19 17.06
N VAL A 3 4.69 14.94 16.61
CA VAL A 3 4.04 13.62 16.75
C VAL A 3 4.51 12.60 15.70
N ARG A 4 4.89 13.05 14.49
CA ARG A 4 5.61 12.20 13.53
C ARG A 4 7.00 11.89 14.09
N GLY A 5 7.62 12.84 14.79
CA GLY A 5 8.86 12.66 15.55
C GLY A 5 8.71 11.68 16.71
N MET A 6 7.70 11.80 17.56
CA MET A 6 7.46 10.87 18.67
C MET A 6 7.16 9.45 18.17
N LYS A 7 6.26 9.28 17.18
CA LYS A 7 5.99 7.96 16.58
C LYS A 7 7.21 7.37 15.89
N LYS A 8 8.03 8.20 15.25
CA LYS A 8 9.30 7.82 14.65
C LYS A 8 10.29 7.38 15.74
N ASN A 9 10.33 8.09 16.86
CA ASN A 9 11.17 7.74 18.01
C ASN A 9 10.76 6.39 18.62
N TYR A 10 9.46 6.12 18.82
CA TYR A 10 9.00 4.80 19.29
C TYR A 10 9.33 3.68 18.30
N SER A 11 9.23 3.94 16.99
CA SER A 11 9.62 2.97 15.97
C SER A 11 11.12 2.68 15.97
N TYR A 12 11.96 3.69 16.12
CA TYR A 12 13.41 3.53 16.27
C TYR A 12 13.77 2.79 17.57
N LEU A 13 13.17 3.21 18.70
CA LEU A 13 13.38 2.56 19.99
C LEU A 13 12.98 1.08 19.93
N PHE A 14 11.86 0.76 19.26
CA PHE A 14 11.44 -0.60 19.04
C PHE A 14 12.45 -1.40 18.23
N GLY A 15 13.03 -0.81 17.18
CA GLY A 15 14.10 -1.43 16.40
C GLY A 15 15.33 -1.74 17.25
N ILE A 16 15.83 -0.75 17.99
CA ILE A 16 16.98 -0.91 18.88
C ILE A 16 16.73 -2.00 19.93
N LEU A 17 15.59 -1.96 20.62
CA LEU A 17 15.22 -2.96 21.61
C LEU A 17 15.03 -4.35 21.00
N THR A 18 14.53 -4.46 19.77
CA THR A 18 14.44 -5.75 19.06
C THR A 18 15.83 -6.35 18.83
N ILE A 19 16.80 -5.54 18.42
CA ILE A 19 18.21 -5.98 18.29
C ILE A 19 18.75 -6.43 19.67
N THR A 20 18.50 -5.67 20.73
CA THR A 20 18.95 -6.02 22.07
C THR A 20 18.36 -7.36 22.52
N VAL A 21 17.06 -7.58 22.33
CA VAL A 21 16.41 -8.86 22.66
C VAL A 21 16.98 -10.01 21.83
N TYR A 22 17.30 -9.75 20.56
CA TYR A 22 17.96 -10.75 19.72
C TYR A 22 19.34 -11.12 20.25
N LEU A 23 20.17 -10.13 20.62
CA LEU A 23 21.50 -10.35 21.19
C LEU A 23 21.44 -11.13 22.52
N VAL A 24 20.51 -10.76 23.41
CA VAL A 24 20.27 -11.51 24.66
C VAL A 24 19.84 -12.94 24.35
N GLY A 25 18.96 -13.14 23.36
CA GLY A 25 18.53 -14.46 22.92
C GLY A 25 19.70 -15.32 22.41
N LEU A 26 20.64 -14.75 21.65
CA LEU A 26 21.86 -15.45 21.20
C LEU A 26 22.72 -15.89 22.39
N LEU A 27 22.87 -15.06 23.42
CA LEU A 27 23.60 -15.42 24.64
C LEU A 27 22.91 -16.57 25.35
N LEU A 28 21.58 -16.57 25.46
CA LEU A 28 20.80 -17.64 26.11
C LEU A 28 20.93 -19.00 25.41
N ILE A 29 21.16 -19.02 24.11
CA ILE A 29 21.37 -20.25 23.32
C ILE A 29 22.88 -20.57 23.13
N ASN A 30 23.77 -19.91 23.88
CA ASN A 30 25.21 -20.06 23.77
C ASN A 30 25.80 -19.88 22.36
N ARG A 31 25.22 -18.95 21.57
CA ARG A 31 25.72 -18.61 20.24
C ARG A 31 26.40 -17.23 20.24
N GLY A 32 27.61 -17.17 19.69
CA GLY A 32 28.34 -15.92 19.52
C GLY A 32 27.86 -15.07 18.35
N LEU A 33 28.36 -13.84 18.29
CA LEU A 33 28.14 -12.92 17.15
C LEU A 33 29.01 -13.31 15.94
N GLY A 34 28.66 -14.40 15.27
CA GLY A 34 29.27 -14.76 13.99
C GLY A 34 28.64 -14.01 12.80
N PHE A 35 29.30 -13.99 11.67
CA PHE A 35 28.83 -13.32 10.43
C PHE A 35 27.40 -13.75 10.03
N THR A 36 27.11 -15.05 10.13
CA THR A 36 25.77 -15.60 9.81
C THR A 36 24.68 -15.03 10.71
N ASN A 37 24.96 -14.85 12.00
CA ASN A 37 24.00 -14.29 12.97
C ASN A 37 23.74 -12.80 12.69
N VAL A 38 24.77 -12.04 12.30
CA VAL A 38 24.62 -10.63 11.87
C VAL A 38 23.76 -10.53 10.63
N VAL A 39 23.94 -11.40 9.63
CA VAL A 39 23.10 -11.44 8.42
C VAL A 39 21.65 -11.77 8.78
N VAL A 40 21.39 -12.74 9.65
CA VAL A 40 20.02 -13.08 10.09
C VAL A 40 19.36 -11.90 10.82
N ILE A 41 20.09 -11.19 11.69
CA ILE A 41 19.58 -9.97 12.33
C ILE A 41 19.20 -8.95 11.26
N ALA A 42 20.09 -8.62 10.34
CA ALA A 42 19.84 -7.62 9.31
C ALA A 42 18.62 -7.99 8.44
N CYS A 43 18.54 -9.23 7.98
CA CYS A 43 17.41 -9.73 7.18
C CYS A 43 16.08 -9.67 7.98
N SER A 44 16.08 -10.09 9.24
CA SER A 44 14.88 -10.05 10.08
C SER A 44 14.41 -8.61 10.32
N MET A 45 15.34 -7.66 10.55
CA MET A 45 15.01 -6.24 10.70
C MET A 45 14.39 -5.66 9.44
N VAL A 46 14.92 -5.99 8.25
CA VAL A 46 14.32 -5.60 6.97
C VAL A 46 12.91 -6.17 6.83
N ILE A 47 12.71 -7.45 7.12
CA ILE A 47 11.39 -8.10 7.05
C ILE A 47 10.40 -7.42 8.00
N TYR A 48 10.78 -7.15 9.25
CA TYR A 48 9.92 -6.44 10.21
C TYR A 48 9.59 -5.02 9.76
N TYR A 49 10.58 -4.31 9.19
CA TYR A 49 10.38 -2.96 8.65
C TYR A 49 9.38 -2.97 7.48
N VAL A 50 9.59 -3.85 6.52
CA VAL A 50 8.75 -3.97 5.33
C VAL A 50 7.35 -4.49 5.69
N ALA A 51 7.23 -5.43 6.64
CA ALA A 51 5.94 -5.90 7.18
C ALA A 51 5.22 -4.84 8.03
N ASN A 52 5.81 -3.67 8.17
CA ASN A 52 5.25 -2.57 8.95
C ASN A 52 5.09 -2.90 10.46
N VAL A 53 5.88 -3.87 10.96
CA VAL A 53 5.88 -4.26 12.38
C VAL A 53 6.33 -3.10 13.27
N TYR A 54 7.21 -2.22 12.76
CA TYR A 54 7.66 -1.03 13.48
C TYR A 54 6.68 0.14 13.47
N ASN A 55 5.61 0.06 12.67
CA ASN A 55 4.64 1.14 12.61
C ASN A 55 3.69 1.09 13.81
N MET A 56 3.85 2.05 14.72
CA MET A 56 3.03 2.21 15.91
C MET A 56 1.79 3.09 15.69
N THR A 57 1.33 3.19 14.43
CA THR A 57 0.14 3.97 14.07
C THR A 57 -1.09 3.06 14.06
N GLY A 58 -2.06 3.31 14.94
CA GLY A 58 -3.34 2.63 14.94
C GLY A 58 -3.58 1.74 16.15
N ARG A 59 -4.86 1.32 16.29
CA ARG A 59 -5.22 0.32 17.29
C ARG A 59 -4.53 -0.99 16.98
N TYR A 60 -4.03 -1.62 18.02
CA TYR A 60 -3.55 -2.99 17.99
C TYR A 60 -4.71 -3.91 17.58
N LYS A 61 -4.62 -4.46 16.39
CA LYS A 61 -5.62 -5.40 15.88
C LYS A 61 -5.09 -6.82 16.03
N LEU A 62 -5.97 -7.77 16.29
CA LEU A 62 -5.62 -9.19 16.31
C LEU A 62 -4.80 -9.60 15.06
N ARG A 63 -5.09 -8.98 13.92
CA ARG A 63 -4.31 -9.15 12.68
C ARG A 63 -2.82 -8.82 12.85
N ASP A 64 -2.46 -7.82 13.64
CA ASP A 64 -1.07 -7.40 13.82
C ASP A 64 -0.28 -8.43 14.66
N ILE A 65 -0.95 -9.05 15.63
CA ILE A 65 -0.41 -10.20 16.38
C ILE A 65 -0.15 -11.36 15.43
N VAL A 66 -1.15 -11.72 14.63
CA VAL A 66 -1.05 -12.83 13.67
C VAL A 66 0.11 -12.60 12.69
N ILE A 67 0.29 -11.35 12.20
CA ILE A 67 1.41 -11.00 11.29
C ILE A 67 2.76 -11.20 11.99
N ILE A 68 2.92 -10.73 13.24
CA ILE A 68 4.17 -10.91 14.00
C ILE A 68 4.47 -12.39 14.19
N ILE A 69 3.49 -13.18 14.63
CA ILE A 69 3.65 -14.62 14.82
C ILE A 69 4.03 -15.31 13.51
N ALA A 70 3.33 -14.99 12.42
CA ALA A 70 3.58 -15.59 11.10
C ALA A 70 5.00 -15.26 10.58
N ILE A 71 5.47 -14.03 10.73
CA ILE A 71 6.82 -13.64 10.33
C ILE A 71 7.86 -14.39 11.14
N ASN A 72 7.73 -14.42 12.47
CA ASN A 72 8.67 -15.12 13.33
C ASN A 72 8.67 -16.63 13.06
N PHE A 73 7.52 -17.24 12.80
CA PHE A 73 7.43 -18.64 12.37
C PHE A 73 8.18 -18.90 11.05
N ILE A 74 8.00 -18.03 10.06
CA ILE A 74 8.72 -18.12 8.77
C ILE A 74 10.23 -17.99 9.00
N LEU A 75 10.69 -17.08 9.88
CA LEU A 75 12.09 -16.93 10.21
C LEU A 75 12.66 -18.17 10.90
N VAL A 76 11.91 -18.83 11.80
CA VAL A 76 12.28 -20.13 12.38
C VAL A 76 12.52 -21.17 11.27
N MET A 77 11.60 -21.27 10.33
CA MET A 77 11.70 -22.26 9.25
C MET A 77 12.88 -21.97 8.31
N ILE A 78 13.09 -20.70 7.94
CA ILE A 78 14.21 -20.27 7.08
C ILE A 78 15.55 -20.56 7.76
N THR A 79 15.71 -20.17 9.01
CA THR A 79 16.99 -20.35 9.75
C THR A 79 17.31 -21.81 10.00
N LYS A 80 16.29 -22.66 10.23
CA LYS A 80 16.43 -24.12 10.26
C LYS A 80 16.85 -24.68 8.90
N PHE A 81 16.18 -24.26 7.82
CA PHE A 81 16.47 -24.74 6.46
C PHE A 81 17.90 -24.40 6.04
N LEU A 82 18.35 -23.19 6.36
CA LEU A 82 19.70 -22.72 6.08
C LEU A 82 20.74 -23.28 7.09
N LYS A 83 20.32 -24.13 8.03
CA LYS A 83 21.16 -24.72 9.08
C LYS A 83 21.91 -23.69 9.95
N VAL A 84 21.36 -22.47 10.06
CA VAL A 84 21.94 -21.41 10.91
C VAL A 84 21.73 -21.72 12.38
N PHE A 85 20.53 -22.18 12.75
CA PHE A 85 20.14 -22.58 14.11
C PHE A 85 19.56 -23.98 14.13
N LEU A 86 19.71 -24.67 15.27
CA LEU A 86 18.90 -25.84 15.57
C LEU A 86 17.45 -25.43 15.78
N LEU A 87 16.50 -26.33 15.58
CA LEU A 87 15.08 -26.00 15.65
C LEU A 87 14.67 -25.43 17.03
N ASN A 88 15.17 -26.02 18.11
CA ASN A 88 14.95 -25.55 19.47
C ASN A 88 15.54 -24.15 19.72
N GLU A 89 16.76 -23.91 19.25
CA GLU A 89 17.41 -22.59 19.32
C GLU A 89 16.59 -21.51 18.59
N ALA A 90 16.16 -21.81 17.37
CA ALA A 90 15.35 -20.90 16.58
C ALA A 90 13.98 -20.63 17.25
N ILE A 91 13.33 -21.66 17.81
CA ILE A 91 12.05 -21.49 18.52
C ILE A 91 12.22 -20.60 19.75
N ILE A 92 13.27 -20.82 20.56
CA ILE A 92 13.53 -19.99 21.75
C ILE A 92 13.76 -18.53 21.32
N LEU A 93 14.65 -18.30 20.36
CA LEU A 93 15.04 -16.96 19.92
C LEU A 93 13.86 -16.18 19.34
N PHE A 94 13.16 -16.74 18.37
CA PHE A 94 12.04 -16.05 17.75
C PHE A 94 10.77 -16.05 18.63
N GLY A 95 10.65 -16.98 19.58
CA GLY A 95 9.63 -16.94 20.62
C GLY A 95 9.80 -15.75 21.56
N LEU A 96 11.02 -15.51 22.06
CA LEU A 96 11.36 -14.33 22.87
C LEU A 96 11.11 -13.03 22.10
N LEU A 97 11.50 -12.98 20.82
CA LEU A 97 11.24 -11.82 19.96
C LEU A 97 9.74 -11.57 19.76
N THR A 98 8.96 -12.61 19.54
CA THR A 98 7.50 -12.51 19.40
C THR A 98 6.85 -11.94 20.66
N MET A 99 7.22 -12.50 21.83
CA MET A 99 6.72 -12.05 23.12
C MET A 99 7.06 -10.58 23.38
N PHE A 100 8.32 -10.20 23.16
CA PHE A 100 8.76 -8.82 23.29
C PHE A 100 8.00 -7.88 22.36
N GLN A 101 7.87 -8.22 21.08
CA GLN A 101 7.21 -7.38 20.08
C GLN A 101 5.72 -7.16 20.42
N ILE A 102 5.03 -8.18 20.93
CA ILE A 102 3.65 -8.09 21.37
C ILE A 102 3.52 -7.18 22.60
N ILE A 103 4.34 -7.41 23.64
CA ILE A 103 4.30 -6.64 24.89
C ILE A 103 4.65 -5.17 24.63
N TYR A 104 5.72 -4.91 23.90
CA TYR A 104 6.13 -3.54 23.58
C TYR A 104 5.02 -2.77 22.87
N ARG A 105 4.41 -3.39 21.84
CA ARG A 105 3.29 -2.76 21.14
C ARG A 105 2.11 -2.47 22.06
N TYR A 106 1.80 -3.39 22.96
CA TYR A 106 0.72 -3.21 23.93
C TYR A 106 0.98 -2.02 24.87
N ILE A 107 2.20 -1.92 25.40
CA ILE A 107 2.62 -0.82 26.30
C ILE A 107 2.57 0.53 25.55
N VAL A 108 3.14 0.60 24.35
CA VAL A 108 3.15 1.84 23.55
C VAL A 108 1.72 2.27 23.19
N MET A 109 0.85 1.30 22.92
CA MET A 109 -0.55 1.60 22.60
C MET A 109 -1.30 2.21 23.80
N ILE A 110 -1.07 1.71 25.02
CA ILE A 110 -1.66 2.30 26.23
C ILE A 110 -1.15 3.72 26.43
N GLY A 111 0.18 3.95 26.25
CA GLY A 111 0.79 5.28 26.38
C GLY A 111 0.38 6.28 25.29
N LEU A 112 -0.06 5.80 24.11
CA LEU A 112 -0.51 6.65 22.99
C LEU A 112 -2.04 6.80 22.91
N ALA A 113 -2.77 6.46 23.96
CA ALA A 113 -4.23 6.38 23.98
C ALA A 113 -4.95 7.75 23.85
N GLU A 114 -4.25 8.88 23.98
CA GLU A 114 -4.86 10.18 23.74
C GLU A 114 -5.19 10.39 22.26
N LYS A 115 -6.49 10.60 22.00
CA LYS A 115 -6.97 10.91 20.64
C LYS A 115 -6.54 12.30 20.24
N LYS A 116 -5.92 12.45 19.06
CA LYS A 116 -5.63 13.74 18.48
C LYS A 116 -6.91 14.49 18.15
N LYS A 117 -7.00 15.71 18.63
CA LYS A 117 -8.14 16.60 18.39
C LYS A 117 -7.96 17.30 17.05
N ILE A 118 -8.87 16.97 16.10
CA ILE A 118 -8.88 17.56 14.75
C ILE A 118 -10.00 18.59 14.64
N VAL A 119 -9.69 19.70 13.98
CA VAL A 119 -10.66 20.70 13.53
C VAL A 119 -10.63 20.77 12.00
N PHE A 120 -11.81 20.69 11.39
CA PHE A 120 -12.02 20.93 9.97
C PHE A 120 -12.52 22.35 9.75
N VAL A 121 -11.93 23.03 8.76
CA VAL A 121 -12.27 24.40 8.39
C VAL A 121 -12.63 24.43 6.91
N GLY A 122 -13.87 24.82 6.59
CA GLY A 122 -14.42 24.75 5.23
C GLY A 122 -14.93 23.36 4.85
N GLU A 123 -15.52 23.27 3.67
CA GLU A 123 -16.02 22.01 3.08
C GLU A 123 -15.78 21.94 1.58
N ASN A 124 -15.57 20.75 1.08
CA ASN A 124 -15.51 20.43 -0.35
C ASN A 124 -16.03 19.01 -0.59
N GLY A 125 -16.01 18.52 -1.84
CA GLY A 125 -16.52 17.19 -2.20
C GLY A 125 -15.87 15.99 -1.51
N TYR A 126 -14.74 16.16 -0.80
CA TYR A 126 -14.05 15.10 -0.04
C TYR A 126 -14.22 15.20 1.47
N THR A 127 -14.89 16.25 1.93
CA THR A 127 -15.05 16.50 3.38
C THR A 127 -15.83 15.38 4.04
N ASP A 128 -16.93 14.92 3.43
CA ASP A 128 -17.76 13.85 3.98
C ASP A 128 -17.03 12.52 4.03
N ASP A 129 -16.30 12.15 2.98
CA ASP A 129 -15.46 10.95 2.95
C ASP A 129 -14.45 10.95 4.10
N LEU A 130 -13.75 12.09 4.31
CA LEU A 130 -12.79 12.23 5.39
C LEU A 130 -13.46 12.25 6.78
N LEU A 131 -14.61 12.90 6.93
CA LEU A 131 -15.35 12.90 8.18
C LEU A 131 -15.79 11.50 8.59
N GLU A 132 -16.27 10.70 7.64
CA GLU A 132 -16.67 9.32 7.90
C GLU A 132 -15.47 8.45 8.28
N SER A 133 -14.37 8.59 7.58
CA SER A 133 -13.12 7.88 7.88
C SER A 133 -12.57 8.23 9.25
N ILE A 134 -12.55 9.52 9.62
CA ILE A 134 -12.05 9.99 10.92
C ILE A 134 -12.96 9.57 12.08
N LYS A 135 -14.28 9.58 11.90
CA LYS A 135 -15.21 9.10 12.93
C LYS A 135 -15.00 7.62 13.26
N LYS A 136 -14.62 6.83 12.27
CA LYS A 136 -14.29 5.39 12.44
C LYS A 136 -12.90 5.17 13.02
N ASP A 137 -12.02 6.18 12.95
CA ASP A 137 -10.64 6.07 13.43
C ASP A 137 -10.56 6.37 14.93
N SER A 138 -9.88 5.48 15.62
CA SER A 138 -9.71 5.59 17.07
C SER A 138 -8.61 6.56 17.50
N GLN A 139 -7.75 6.97 16.57
CA GLN A 139 -6.63 7.87 16.88
C GLN A 139 -7.03 9.34 16.85
N TYR A 140 -8.15 9.64 16.23
CA TYR A 140 -8.61 11.00 16.03
C TYR A 140 -9.95 11.26 16.72
N LYS A 141 -10.10 12.51 17.18
CA LYS A 141 -11.38 13.02 17.71
C LYS A 141 -11.70 14.32 17.00
N LEU A 142 -12.79 14.35 16.25
CA LEU A 142 -13.29 15.57 15.67
C LEU A 142 -13.73 16.52 16.80
N SER A 143 -13.03 17.64 16.95
CA SER A 143 -13.28 18.65 18.00
C SER A 143 -14.06 19.85 17.50
N GLY A 144 -14.09 20.05 16.17
CA GLY A 144 -14.85 21.10 15.54
C GLY A 144 -14.94 20.88 14.03
N PHE A 145 -16.06 21.32 13.46
CA PHE A 145 -16.24 21.43 12.02
C PHE A 145 -16.82 22.82 11.73
N LEU A 146 -15.98 23.67 11.19
CA LEU A 146 -16.33 25.05 10.85
C LEU A 146 -16.67 25.12 9.38
N LYS A 147 -17.96 25.01 9.04
CA LYS A 147 -18.42 25.20 7.67
C LYS A 147 -18.17 26.63 7.22
N GLU A 148 -17.78 26.76 5.95
CA GLU A 148 -17.54 28.08 5.35
C GLU A 148 -18.84 28.90 5.39
N LYS A 149 -18.79 30.03 6.11
CA LYS A 149 -19.81 31.06 6.04
C LYS A 149 -19.20 32.25 5.31
N LYS A 150 -20.04 33.06 4.65
CA LYS A 150 -19.66 34.20 3.81
C LYS A 150 -18.68 35.21 4.46
N ASP A 151 -18.50 35.13 5.79
CA ASP A 151 -17.58 36.05 6.52
C ASP A 151 -16.41 35.27 7.13
N ILE A 152 -15.25 35.48 6.54
CA ILE A 152 -13.97 34.89 6.95
C ILE A 152 -13.59 35.35 8.39
N ASN A 153 -13.96 36.55 8.81
CA ASN A 153 -13.64 37.07 10.13
C ASN A 153 -14.36 36.27 11.22
N ILE A 154 -15.61 35.88 10.98
CA ILE A 154 -16.38 35.04 11.91
C ILE A 154 -15.77 33.65 12.01
N LEU A 155 -15.33 33.09 10.89
CA LEU A 155 -14.65 31.79 10.82
C LEU A 155 -13.33 31.83 11.61
N THR A 156 -12.50 32.84 11.37
CA THR A 156 -11.24 33.09 12.06
C THR A 156 -11.45 33.19 13.57
N LYS A 157 -12.40 33.99 14.02
CA LYS A 157 -12.69 34.19 15.46
C LYS A 157 -13.14 32.87 16.13
N LYS A 158 -13.98 32.06 15.44
CA LYS A 158 -14.40 30.74 15.93
C LYS A 158 -13.24 29.75 15.99
N LEU A 159 -12.37 29.73 14.99
CA LEU A 159 -11.20 28.88 14.94
C LEU A 159 -10.24 29.17 16.09
N LEU A 160 -9.92 30.46 16.30
CA LEU A 160 -9.05 30.88 17.40
C LEU A 160 -9.62 30.51 18.76
N ASN A 161 -10.92 30.72 18.99
CA ASN A 161 -11.60 30.33 20.23
C ASN A 161 -11.54 28.79 20.45
N LEU A 162 -11.66 27.98 19.39
CA LEU A 162 -11.49 26.52 19.50
C LEU A 162 -10.04 26.14 19.84
N CYS A 163 -9.05 26.84 19.28
CA CYS A 163 -7.64 26.59 19.58
C CYS A 163 -7.30 26.94 21.02
N GLU A 164 -7.82 28.05 21.53
CA GLU A 164 -7.59 28.54 22.91
C GLU A 164 -8.28 27.62 23.96
N ASN A 165 -9.52 27.22 23.70
CA ASN A 165 -10.33 26.51 24.70
C ASN A 165 -10.22 24.97 24.66
N LYS A 166 -9.80 24.35 23.55
CA LYS A 166 -9.90 22.89 23.36
C LYS A 166 -8.60 22.17 23.09
N LYS A 167 -7.44 22.82 23.14
CA LYS A 167 -6.15 22.23 22.73
C LYS A 167 -6.33 21.41 21.43
N VAL A 168 -6.27 22.08 20.29
CA VAL A 168 -6.38 21.49 18.96
C VAL A 168 -5.00 20.97 18.55
N ASP A 169 -4.93 19.70 18.11
CA ASP A 169 -3.69 19.08 17.68
C ASP A 169 -3.49 19.21 16.17
N ILE A 170 -4.59 19.22 15.40
CA ILE A 170 -4.54 19.25 13.94
C ILE A 170 -5.64 20.16 13.40
N ILE A 171 -5.28 21.07 12.51
CA ILE A 171 -6.22 21.83 11.67
C ILE A 171 -6.10 21.33 10.24
N VAL A 172 -7.23 21.04 9.61
CA VAL A 172 -7.34 20.71 8.20
C VAL A 172 -8.17 21.78 7.50
N ASP A 173 -7.53 22.48 6.60
CA ASP A 173 -8.13 23.59 5.85
C ASP A 173 -8.62 23.13 4.48
N PHE A 174 -9.94 23.20 4.28
CA PHE A 174 -10.63 22.96 3.02
C PHE A 174 -10.90 24.24 2.23
N THR A 175 -10.59 25.41 2.82
CA THR A 175 -10.74 26.68 2.16
C THR A 175 -9.47 27.02 1.36
N SER A 176 -9.60 27.81 0.32
CA SER A 176 -8.43 28.33 -0.39
C SER A 176 -7.89 29.63 0.23
N ASN A 177 -8.59 30.21 1.18
CA ASN A 177 -8.45 31.60 1.56
C ASN A 177 -8.08 31.85 3.04
N LEU A 178 -8.00 30.81 3.86
CA LEU A 178 -7.75 30.95 5.30
C LEU A 178 -6.40 31.64 5.63
N LEU A 179 -5.39 31.38 4.81
CA LEU A 179 -4.04 31.94 5.00
C LEU A 179 -3.86 33.36 4.43
N TYR A 180 -4.89 33.98 3.88
CA TYR A 180 -4.80 35.39 3.46
C TYR A 180 -4.98 36.38 4.62
N ASP A 181 -5.55 35.96 5.76
CA ASP A 181 -5.64 36.75 6.96
C ASP A 181 -4.30 36.70 7.73
N THR A 182 -3.49 37.75 7.61
CA THR A 182 -2.15 37.85 8.25
C THR A 182 -2.20 37.68 9.77
N LYS A 183 -3.23 38.27 10.43
CA LYS A 183 -3.39 38.15 11.90
C LYS A 183 -3.69 36.71 12.33
N LEU A 184 -4.46 35.97 11.52
CA LEU A 184 -4.70 34.57 11.78
C LEU A 184 -3.43 33.74 11.56
N VAL A 185 -2.69 34.04 10.49
CA VAL A 185 -1.44 33.32 10.16
C VAL A 185 -0.44 33.43 11.29
N ASP A 186 -0.24 34.63 11.85
CA ASP A 186 0.67 34.85 12.98
C ASP A 186 0.28 34.01 14.22
N LYS A 187 -1.01 33.97 14.55
CA LYS A 187 -1.50 33.13 15.66
C LYS A 187 -1.37 31.64 15.36
N LEU A 188 -1.70 31.19 14.15
CA LEU A 188 -1.53 29.80 13.73
C LEU A 188 -0.05 29.39 13.75
N LEU A 189 0.87 30.31 13.40
CA LEU A 189 2.29 30.05 13.49
C LEU A 189 2.71 29.81 14.96
N GLN A 190 2.24 30.61 15.91
CA GLN A 190 2.51 30.42 17.35
C GLN A 190 1.99 29.02 17.80
N TYR A 191 0.77 28.64 17.43
CA TYR A 191 0.25 27.31 17.76
C TYR A 191 1.06 26.19 17.09
N LYS A 192 1.52 26.40 15.84
CA LYS A 192 2.36 25.43 15.13
C LYS A 192 3.72 25.23 15.82
N LEU A 193 4.34 26.31 16.33
CA LEU A 193 5.56 26.26 17.12
C LEU A 193 5.36 25.50 18.44
N ASN A 194 4.15 25.54 19.00
CA ASN A 194 3.74 24.79 20.19
C ASN A 194 3.25 23.36 19.90
N GLY A 195 3.45 22.86 18.67
CA GLY A 195 3.22 21.47 18.31
C GLY A 195 1.93 21.16 17.55
N MET A 196 1.04 22.15 17.32
CA MET A 196 -0.12 21.98 16.46
C MET A 196 0.32 21.73 15.01
N GLN A 197 -0.43 20.91 14.30
CA GLN A 197 -0.21 20.61 12.88
C GLN A 197 -1.27 21.31 12.03
N TYR A 198 -0.84 21.99 10.99
CA TYR A 198 -1.72 22.59 9.98
C TYR A 198 -1.48 21.89 8.65
N TYR A 199 -2.56 21.49 8.01
CA TYR A 199 -2.57 20.86 6.69
C TYR A 199 -3.61 21.55 5.81
N ASN A 200 -3.28 21.75 4.54
CA ASN A 200 -4.33 21.88 3.54
C ASN A 200 -5.01 20.51 3.34
N TYR A 201 -6.23 20.51 2.79
CA TYR A 201 -7.01 19.27 2.69
C TYR A 201 -6.37 18.25 1.73
N LEU A 202 -5.66 18.69 0.67
CA LEU A 202 -4.97 17.79 -0.27
C LEU A 202 -3.87 17.02 0.43
N GLU A 203 -3.01 17.72 1.18
CA GLU A 203 -1.93 17.10 1.96
C GLU A 203 -2.48 16.15 3.02
N PHE A 204 -3.53 16.57 3.73
CA PHE A 204 -4.13 15.74 4.77
C PHE A 204 -4.79 14.51 4.18
N TYR A 205 -5.54 14.65 3.07
CA TYR A 205 -6.19 13.56 2.37
C TYR A 205 -5.17 12.54 1.87
N GLU A 206 -4.11 13.00 1.22
CA GLU A 206 -3.01 12.15 0.75
C GLU A 206 -2.35 11.39 1.90
N MET A 207 -2.00 12.09 2.97
CA MET A 207 -1.34 11.50 4.13
C MET A 207 -2.22 10.49 4.87
N TYR A 208 -3.51 10.79 5.01
CA TYR A 208 -4.44 10.00 5.81
C TYR A 208 -5.00 8.80 5.02
N GLU A 209 -5.49 9.03 3.82
CA GLU A 209 -6.15 8.03 2.99
C GLU A 209 -5.16 7.21 2.14
N ASN A 210 -3.92 7.66 1.97
CA ASN A 210 -2.92 7.07 1.07
C ASN A 210 -3.41 6.95 -0.39
N LYS A 211 -4.14 7.93 -0.86
CA LYS A 211 -4.65 8.11 -2.22
C LYS A 211 -4.73 9.60 -2.56
N LEU A 212 -4.84 9.94 -3.83
CA LEU A 212 -4.95 11.35 -4.28
C LEU A 212 -6.40 11.72 -4.61
N PRO A 213 -6.87 12.94 -4.26
CA PRO A 213 -8.22 13.42 -4.60
C PRO A 213 -8.26 13.95 -6.04
N VAL A 214 -8.31 13.05 -7.02
CA VAL A 214 -8.09 13.32 -8.46
C VAL A 214 -8.93 14.45 -9.02
N SER A 215 -10.21 14.56 -8.65
CA SER A 215 -11.09 15.64 -9.18
C SER A 215 -10.70 17.04 -8.73
N ASN A 216 -9.90 17.16 -7.68
CA ASN A 216 -9.47 18.46 -7.15
C ASN A 216 -8.01 18.78 -7.50
N LEU A 217 -7.36 17.94 -8.31
CA LEU A 217 -6.02 18.21 -8.81
C LEU A 217 -6.10 19.13 -10.03
N SER A 218 -5.16 20.06 -10.14
CA SER A 218 -5.00 20.93 -11.30
C SER A 218 -3.64 20.69 -11.95
N PRO A 219 -3.42 21.07 -13.22
CA PRO A 219 -2.09 21.02 -13.82
C PRO A 219 -1.04 21.78 -12.99
N LYS A 220 -1.43 22.91 -12.38
CA LYS A 220 -0.58 23.67 -11.47
C LYS A 220 -0.12 22.82 -10.28
N TRP A 221 -1.04 22.03 -9.69
CA TRP A 221 -0.71 21.16 -8.56
C TRP A 221 0.38 20.13 -8.93
N PHE A 222 0.31 19.54 -10.13
CA PHE A 222 1.34 18.59 -10.60
C PHE A 222 2.71 19.27 -10.79
N LEU A 223 2.74 20.54 -11.18
CA LEU A 223 3.98 21.30 -11.34
C LEU A 223 4.59 21.73 -10.00
N GLU A 224 3.76 22.03 -9.02
CA GLU A 224 4.19 22.51 -7.69
C GLU A 224 4.57 21.36 -6.72
N ASN A 225 4.10 20.13 -7.00
CA ASN A 225 4.33 18.98 -6.13
C ASN A 225 5.34 18.02 -6.76
N THR A 226 6.30 17.58 -5.93
CA THR A 226 7.31 16.59 -6.32
C THR A 226 6.73 15.18 -6.36
N GLY A 227 7.42 14.26 -7.04
CA GLY A 227 7.14 12.82 -7.05
C GLY A 227 6.60 12.30 -8.38
N PHE A 228 6.31 13.19 -9.34
CA PHE A 228 5.93 12.79 -10.69
C PHE A 228 7.11 12.85 -11.69
N GLU A 229 8.30 13.20 -11.22
CA GLU A 229 9.55 13.24 -11.98
C GLU A 229 10.16 11.84 -12.12
N ILE A 230 9.42 10.93 -12.75
CA ILE A 230 9.71 9.49 -12.77
C ILE A 230 11.08 9.20 -13.40
N TYR A 231 11.45 9.94 -14.43
CA TYR A 231 12.72 9.73 -15.13
C TYR A 231 13.94 10.31 -14.43
N TYR A 232 13.80 11.18 -13.48
CA TYR A 232 14.93 11.76 -12.73
C TYR A 232 15.58 10.77 -11.78
N ASN A 233 14.84 9.78 -11.29
CA ASN A 233 15.38 8.80 -10.36
C ASN A 233 15.84 7.51 -11.08
N SER A 234 16.76 7.66 -12.01
CA SER A 234 17.29 6.56 -12.84
C SER A 234 17.88 5.41 -12.02
N PHE A 235 18.42 5.70 -10.83
CA PHE A 235 18.96 4.67 -9.93
C PHE A 235 17.83 3.77 -9.39
N ASN A 236 16.75 4.36 -8.87
CA ASN A 236 15.61 3.59 -8.37
C ASN A 236 14.95 2.75 -9.47
N LEU A 237 14.82 3.29 -10.68
CA LEU A 237 14.26 2.54 -11.83
C LEU A 237 15.14 1.36 -12.22
N LYS A 238 16.48 1.53 -12.26
CA LYS A 238 17.44 0.44 -12.55
C LYS A 238 17.44 -0.60 -11.43
N ALA A 239 17.47 -0.18 -10.17
CA ALA A 239 17.41 -1.07 -9.02
C ALA A 239 16.09 -1.86 -8.98
N LYS A 240 14.95 -1.21 -9.22
CA LYS A 240 13.65 -1.85 -9.39
C LYS A 240 13.68 -2.90 -10.50
N ARG A 241 14.25 -2.58 -11.65
CA ARG A 241 14.37 -3.51 -12.78
C ARG A 241 15.20 -4.75 -12.43
N ILE A 242 16.31 -4.58 -11.73
CA ILE A 242 17.14 -5.70 -11.25
C ILE A 242 16.35 -6.59 -10.30
N LEU A 243 15.63 -6.00 -9.34
CA LEU A 243 14.76 -6.74 -8.40
C LEU A 243 13.62 -7.46 -9.13
N ASP A 244 12.98 -6.83 -10.11
CA ASP A 244 11.95 -7.47 -10.93
C ASP A 244 12.49 -8.73 -11.62
N ILE A 245 13.70 -8.66 -12.21
CA ILE A 245 14.32 -9.82 -12.87
C ILE A 245 14.64 -10.92 -11.85
N ILE A 246 15.26 -10.56 -10.72
CA ILE A 246 15.64 -11.52 -9.67
C ILE A 246 14.40 -12.24 -9.14
N PHE A 247 13.35 -11.50 -8.78
CA PHE A 247 12.11 -12.10 -8.27
C PHE A 247 11.39 -12.93 -9.35
N ALA A 248 11.38 -12.47 -10.61
CA ALA A 248 10.77 -13.23 -11.70
C ALA A 248 11.46 -14.58 -11.92
N LEU A 249 12.79 -14.62 -11.83
CA LEU A 249 13.58 -15.86 -11.96
C LEU A 249 13.35 -16.77 -10.74
N LEU A 250 13.48 -16.25 -9.52
CA LEU A 250 13.32 -17.04 -8.29
C LEU A 250 11.90 -17.63 -8.18
N ILE A 251 10.88 -16.80 -8.35
CA ILE A 251 9.48 -17.25 -8.30
C ILE A 251 9.21 -18.17 -9.49
N GLY A 252 9.69 -17.80 -10.70
CA GLY A 252 9.52 -18.59 -11.91
C GLY A 252 9.98 -20.04 -11.73
N ILE A 253 11.20 -20.24 -11.23
CA ILE A 253 11.73 -21.60 -10.95
C ILE A 253 10.83 -22.37 -9.98
N CYS A 254 10.39 -21.73 -8.90
CA CYS A 254 9.53 -22.37 -7.89
C CYS A 254 8.14 -22.74 -8.42
N VAL A 255 7.57 -21.95 -9.36
CA VAL A 255 6.21 -22.15 -9.85
C VAL A 255 6.12 -22.98 -11.14
N ILE A 256 7.24 -23.29 -11.81
CA ILE A 256 7.26 -24.12 -13.01
C ILE A 256 6.48 -25.45 -12.85
N PRO A 257 6.65 -26.24 -11.77
CA PRO A 257 5.87 -27.47 -11.58
C PRO A 257 4.36 -27.20 -11.53
N ILE A 258 3.95 -26.12 -10.84
CA ILE A 258 2.54 -25.71 -10.75
C ILE A 258 2.01 -25.29 -12.13
N MET A 259 2.82 -24.58 -12.91
CA MET A 259 2.46 -24.15 -14.26
C MET A 259 2.28 -25.33 -15.22
N ILE A 260 3.12 -26.36 -15.11
CA ILE A 260 3.00 -27.58 -15.92
C ILE A 260 1.70 -28.32 -15.57
N VAL A 261 1.42 -28.51 -14.29
CA VAL A 261 0.18 -29.17 -13.83
C VAL A 261 -1.05 -28.38 -14.30
N ALA A 262 -1.04 -27.05 -14.14
CA ALA A 262 -2.12 -26.19 -14.61
C ALA A 262 -2.33 -26.31 -16.13
N ALA A 263 -1.26 -26.32 -16.92
CA ALA A 263 -1.32 -26.47 -18.37
C ALA A 263 -1.97 -27.79 -18.80
N ILE A 264 -1.64 -28.90 -18.12
CA ILE A 264 -2.24 -30.23 -18.36
C ILE A 264 -3.73 -30.19 -18.05
N ILE A 265 -4.13 -29.68 -16.87
CA ILE A 265 -5.55 -29.62 -16.47
C ILE A 265 -6.36 -28.76 -17.44
N ILE A 266 -5.85 -27.61 -17.87
CA ILE A 266 -6.51 -26.74 -18.86
C ILE A 266 -6.77 -27.49 -20.16
N LYS A 267 -5.81 -28.26 -20.63
CA LYS A 267 -5.96 -29.07 -21.87
C LYS A 267 -6.99 -30.21 -21.73
N LEU A 268 -7.04 -30.80 -20.55
CA LEU A 268 -8.02 -31.90 -20.26
C LEU A 268 -9.43 -31.33 -20.07
N GLU A 269 -9.58 -30.17 -19.46
CA GLU A 269 -10.89 -29.56 -19.17
C GLU A 269 -11.60 -29.05 -20.42
N SER A 270 -10.86 -28.46 -21.37
CA SER A 270 -11.47 -27.80 -22.54
C SER A 270 -10.54 -27.74 -23.76
N LYS A 271 -11.13 -27.93 -24.96
CA LYS A 271 -10.40 -27.77 -26.23
C LYS A 271 -9.87 -26.32 -26.43
N GLY A 272 -8.66 -26.18 -26.98
CA GLY A 272 -8.07 -24.91 -27.32
C GLY A 272 -6.67 -24.68 -26.75
N PRO A 273 -6.07 -23.47 -26.87
CA PRO A 273 -4.74 -23.16 -26.39
C PRO A 273 -4.69 -23.12 -24.86
N VAL A 274 -3.53 -23.41 -24.26
CA VAL A 274 -3.27 -23.33 -22.82
C VAL A 274 -3.19 -21.88 -22.37
N PHE A 275 -2.52 -21.07 -23.17
CA PHE A 275 -2.33 -19.65 -22.89
C PHE A 275 -3.40 -18.80 -23.55
N PHE A 276 -3.79 -17.75 -22.87
CA PHE A 276 -4.60 -16.66 -23.37
C PHE A 276 -3.72 -15.43 -23.51
N ILE A 277 -3.65 -14.86 -24.70
CA ILE A 277 -2.85 -13.70 -25.02
C ILE A 277 -3.81 -12.56 -25.37
N GLN A 278 -3.61 -11.40 -24.74
CA GLN A 278 -4.47 -10.23 -24.96
C GLN A 278 -3.66 -8.95 -24.99
N GLU A 279 -3.99 -8.06 -25.90
CA GLU A 279 -3.37 -6.75 -25.95
C GLU A 279 -3.85 -5.85 -24.79
N ARG A 280 -2.88 -5.17 -24.17
CA ARG A 280 -3.06 -4.23 -23.07
C ARG A 280 -2.17 -3.00 -23.31
N ILE A 281 -2.53 -1.90 -22.66
CA ILE A 281 -1.72 -0.69 -22.70
C ILE A 281 -0.75 -0.67 -21.52
N GLY A 282 0.52 -0.41 -21.82
CA GLY A 282 1.63 -0.36 -20.87
C GLY A 282 2.24 1.03 -20.73
N GLU A 283 3.53 1.06 -20.34
CA GLU A 283 4.30 2.28 -20.14
C GLU A 283 4.36 3.14 -21.41
N GLY A 284 4.15 4.46 -21.26
CA GLY A 284 4.14 5.41 -22.35
C GLY A 284 3.00 5.21 -23.35
N ASN A 285 1.88 4.65 -22.92
CA ASN A 285 0.72 4.29 -23.77
C ASN A 285 1.04 3.28 -24.88
N LYS A 286 2.11 2.50 -24.75
CA LYS A 286 2.52 1.51 -25.74
C LYS A 286 1.74 0.20 -25.54
N PRO A 287 1.16 -0.38 -26.59
CA PRO A 287 0.49 -1.67 -26.48
C PRO A 287 1.53 -2.80 -26.28
N PHE A 288 1.15 -3.80 -25.46
CA PHE A 288 1.91 -5.03 -25.29
C PHE A 288 0.96 -6.23 -25.13
N LYS A 289 1.48 -7.43 -25.31
CA LYS A 289 0.70 -8.67 -25.22
C LYS A 289 0.88 -9.32 -23.86
N ILE A 290 -0.13 -9.20 -22.99
CA ILE A 290 -0.14 -9.90 -21.70
C ILE A 290 -0.40 -11.39 -21.91
N VAL A 291 0.35 -12.25 -21.23
CA VAL A 291 0.22 -13.72 -21.29
C VAL A 291 -0.40 -14.25 -20.00
N LYS A 292 -1.47 -15.02 -20.09
CA LYS A 292 -2.15 -15.66 -18.95
C LYS A 292 -2.48 -17.12 -19.27
N PHE A 293 -2.79 -17.91 -18.26
CA PHE A 293 -3.48 -19.17 -18.50
C PHE A 293 -4.93 -18.91 -18.91
N ARG A 294 -5.43 -19.72 -19.82
CA ARG A 294 -6.85 -19.70 -20.21
C ARG A 294 -7.71 -20.16 -19.05
N SER A 295 -8.53 -19.27 -18.51
CA SER A 295 -9.47 -19.53 -17.42
C SER A 295 -10.94 -19.43 -17.83
N MET A 296 -11.19 -19.11 -19.11
CA MET A 296 -12.51 -19.01 -19.74
C MET A 296 -12.61 -19.90 -20.94
N THR A 297 -13.85 -20.15 -21.40
CA THR A 297 -14.14 -20.84 -22.66
C THR A 297 -13.62 -20.05 -23.86
N THR A 298 -13.36 -20.72 -24.98
CA THR A 298 -12.78 -20.08 -26.18
C THR A 298 -13.68 -19.03 -26.83
N ASP A 299 -14.98 -19.12 -26.59
CA ASP A 299 -16.02 -18.23 -27.12
C ASP A 299 -16.43 -17.10 -26.12
N ALA A 300 -15.69 -16.95 -25.03
CA ALA A 300 -16.02 -16.00 -23.96
C ALA A 300 -16.16 -14.54 -24.39
N GLU A 301 -15.57 -14.13 -25.51
CA GLU A 301 -15.59 -12.75 -26.01
C GLU A 301 -16.25 -12.61 -27.40
N LYS A 302 -17.10 -13.58 -27.83
CA LYS A 302 -17.81 -13.47 -29.13
C LYS A 302 -18.63 -12.19 -29.28
N ASP A 303 -19.20 -11.69 -28.19
CA ASP A 303 -20.00 -10.47 -28.16
C ASP A 303 -19.17 -9.21 -27.84
N GLY A 304 -17.86 -9.26 -27.99
CA GLY A 304 -16.96 -8.14 -27.74
C GLY A 304 -16.44 -8.06 -26.30
N PRO A 305 -15.67 -6.99 -26.02
CA PRO A 305 -15.03 -6.77 -24.72
C PRO A 305 -16.04 -6.50 -23.61
N LYS A 306 -16.04 -7.32 -22.56
CA LYS A 306 -16.88 -7.13 -21.37
C LYS A 306 -16.02 -7.21 -20.10
N TRP A 307 -16.29 -6.37 -19.12
CA TRP A 307 -15.70 -6.51 -17.80
C TRP A 307 -16.13 -7.84 -17.16
N ALA A 308 -15.24 -8.46 -16.41
CA ALA A 308 -15.56 -9.69 -15.69
C ALA A 308 -16.52 -9.37 -14.52
N THR A 309 -17.55 -10.19 -14.36
CA THR A 309 -18.54 -10.09 -13.28
C THR A 309 -18.26 -11.13 -12.19
N LYS A 310 -18.88 -10.96 -11.01
CA LYS A 310 -18.63 -11.81 -9.84
C LYS A 310 -19.00 -13.30 -10.07
N ASN A 311 -20.02 -13.58 -10.91
CA ASN A 311 -20.48 -14.92 -11.27
C ASN A 311 -20.48 -15.09 -12.80
N ASP A 312 -19.31 -14.95 -13.40
CA ASP A 312 -19.13 -14.98 -14.85
C ASP A 312 -19.21 -16.43 -15.36
N ASN A 313 -20.30 -16.76 -16.06
CA ASN A 313 -20.57 -18.11 -16.60
C ASN A 313 -19.56 -18.54 -17.67
N ARG A 314 -18.75 -17.63 -18.19
CA ARG A 314 -17.68 -17.92 -19.17
C ARG A 314 -16.48 -18.62 -18.54
N VAL A 315 -16.36 -18.58 -17.20
CA VAL A 315 -15.22 -19.13 -16.45
C VAL A 315 -15.37 -20.65 -16.28
N THR A 316 -14.35 -21.41 -16.67
CA THR A 316 -14.32 -22.86 -16.47
C THR A 316 -14.23 -23.24 -14.99
N LYS A 317 -14.51 -24.50 -14.62
CA LYS A 317 -14.44 -24.95 -13.21
C LYS A 317 -13.03 -24.78 -12.64
N PHE A 318 -12.01 -25.26 -13.35
CA PHE A 318 -10.62 -25.07 -12.97
C PHE A 318 -10.17 -23.59 -13.10
N GLY A 319 -10.70 -22.90 -14.10
CA GLY A 319 -10.50 -21.45 -14.26
C GLY A 319 -10.93 -20.65 -13.04
N LYS A 320 -12.03 -21.04 -12.38
CA LYS A 320 -12.49 -20.42 -11.13
C LYS A 320 -11.48 -20.61 -9.99
N PHE A 321 -10.92 -21.80 -9.85
CA PHE A 321 -9.85 -22.10 -8.89
C PHE A 321 -8.59 -21.29 -9.20
N MET A 322 -8.14 -21.28 -10.47
CA MET A 322 -6.95 -20.53 -10.88
C MET A 322 -7.08 -19.02 -10.59
N ARG A 323 -8.26 -18.45 -10.87
CA ARG A 323 -8.52 -17.02 -10.57
C ARG A 323 -8.53 -16.71 -9.09
N LEU A 324 -9.04 -17.62 -8.26
CA LEU A 324 -9.04 -17.47 -6.80
C LEU A 324 -7.60 -17.51 -6.25
N THR A 325 -6.76 -18.39 -6.78
CA THR A 325 -5.37 -18.59 -6.36
C THR A 325 -4.36 -17.73 -7.14
N ARG A 326 -4.80 -16.96 -8.13
CA ARG A 326 -3.97 -16.17 -9.04
C ARG A 326 -2.99 -16.99 -9.89
N ILE A 327 -3.17 -18.30 -9.98
CA ILE A 327 -2.36 -19.18 -10.84
C ILE A 327 -2.50 -18.79 -12.31
N ASP A 328 -3.67 -18.29 -12.73
CA ASP A 328 -3.91 -17.83 -14.10
C ASP A 328 -2.98 -16.66 -14.50
N GLU A 329 -2.44 -15.92 -13.57
CA GLU A 329 -1.56 -14.77 -13.82
C GLU A 329 -0.06 -15.14 -13.81
N LEU A 330 0.33 -16.36 -13.41
CA LEU A 330 1.74 -16.79 -13.35
C LEU A 330 2.51 -16.63 -14.67
N PRO A 331 1.93 -16.90 -15.88
CA PRO A 331 2.64 -16.68 -17.13
C PRO A 331 3.07 -15.22 -17.38
N GLN A 332 2.49 -14.24 -16.68
CA GLN A 332 2.90 -12.83 -16.77
C GLN A 332 4.33 -12.59 -16.24
N LEU A 333 4.91 -13.53 -15.48
CA LEU A 333 6.35 -13.48 -15.14
C LEU A 333 7.22 -13.35 -16.41
N TRP A 334 6.77 -13.91 -17.54
CA TRP A 334 7.41 -13.70 -18.83
C TRP A 334 7.37 -12.25 -19.30
N ASN A 335 6.24 -11.56 -19.13
CA ASN A 335 6.16 -10.13 -19.46
C ASN A 335 7.05 -9.27 -18.55
N VAL A 336 7.21 -9.68 -17.27
CA VAL A 336 8.17 -9.04 -16.36
C VAL A 336 9.60 -9.23 -16.85
N LEU A 337 9.99 -10.46 -17.22
CA LEU A 337 11.34 -10.72 -17.76
C LEU A 337 11.63 -9.96 -19.06
N ARG A 338 10.62 -9.81 -19.92
CA ARG A 338 10.73 -9.01 -21.16
C ARG A 338 10.80 -7.49 -20.89
N GLY A 339 10.46 -7.05 -19.70
CA GLY A 339 10.44 -5.64 -19.31
C GLY A 339 9.19 -4.86 -19.76
N GLU A 340 8.17 -5.57 -20.22
CA GLU A 340 6.86 -5.01 -20.57
C GLU A 340 6.03 -4.74 -19.32
N MET A 341 6.32 -5.46 -18.22
CA MET A 341 5.69 -5.32 -16.90
C MET A 341 6.74 -5.25 -15.78
N SER A 342 6.29 -4.85 -14.60
CA SER A 342 6.99 -4.93 -13.32
C SER A 342 6.19 -5.80 -12.36
N PHE A 343 6.77 -6.22 -11.22
CA PHE A 343 5.97 -6.83 -10.16
C PHE A 343 4.95 -5.86 -9.58
N VAL A 344 5.36 -4.61 -9.37
CA VAL A 344 4.51 -3.58 -8.76
C VAL A 344 4.30 -2.42 -9.72
N GLY A 345 3.02 -2.10 -9.95
CA GLY A 345 2.59 -0.99 -10.80
C GLY A 345 1.07 -0.98 -10.99
N PRO A 346 0.52 0.00 -11.68
CA PRO A 346 -0.89 0.03 -12.06
C PRO A 346 -1.27 -1.21 -12.88
N ARG A 347 -2.48 -1.76 -12.65
CA ARG A 347 -2.95 -2.90 -13.43
C ARG A 347 -3.19 -2.51 -14.90
N PRO A 348 -2.64 -3.24 -15.91
CA PRO A 348 -2.82 -2.88 -17.31
C PRO A 348 -4.25 -3.09 -17.77
N GLU A 349 -4.79 -2.13 -18.53
CA GLU A 349 -6.16 -2.16 -19.02
C GLU A 349 -6.18 -2.25 -20.56
N ARG A 350 -7.32 -2.62 -21.14
CA ARG A 350 -7.55 -2.72 -22.58
C ARG A 350 -7.77 -1.32 -23.16
N GLU A 351 -7.25 -1.06 -24.36
CA GLU A 351 -7.41 0.22 -25.04
C GLU A 351 -8.88 0.63 -25.18
N PHE A 352 -9.75 -0.34 -25.47
CA PHE A 352 -11.19 -0.12 -25.57
C PHE A 352 -11.79 0.55 -24.32
N PHE A 353 -11.45 0.06 -23.14
CA PHE A 353 -11.92 0.65 -21.89
C PHE A 353 -11.19 1.95 -21.54
N ILE A 354 -9.90 2.05 -21.87
CA ILE A 354 -9.12 3.29 -21.62
C ILE A 354 -9.75 4.45 -22.36
N LYS A 355 -10.10 4.29 -23.66
CA LYS A 355 -10.75 5.34 -24.45
C LYS A 355 -12.09 5.81 -23.89
N GLN A 356 -12.82 4.94 -23.20
CA GLN A 356 -14.05 5.31 -22.49
C GLN A 356 -13.75 6.04 -21.19
N LEU A 357 -12.80 5.52 -20.40
CA LEU A 357 -12.46 6.06 -19.10
C LEU A 357 -11.77 7.42 -19.16
N GLU A 358 -10.96 7.68 -20.20
CA GLU A 358 -10.32 8.99 -20.43
C GLU A 358 -11.33 10.11 -20.71
N LYS A 359 -12.50 9.79 -21.25
CA LYS A 359 -13.57 10.77 -21.46
C LYS A 359 -14.26 11.20 -20.18
N GLU A 360 -14.33 10.29 -19.20
CA GLU A 360 -15.07 10.46 -17.95
C GLU A 360 -14.17 10.81 -16.76
N ILE A 361 -12.90 10.41 -16.81
CA ILE A 361 -11.97 10.52 -15.68
C ILE A 361 -10.75 11.34 -16.09
N MET A 362 -10.63 12.53 -15.51
CA MET A 362 -9.48 13.40 -15.72
C MET A 362 -8.19 12.71 -15.28
N TYR A 363 -7.11 12.91 -16.03
CA TYR A 363 -5.78 12.35 -15.75
C TYR A 363 -5.70 10.81 -15.78
N TYR A 364 -6.68 10.09 -16.36
CA TYR A 364 -6.67 8.63 -16.37
C TYR A 364 -5.40 8.04 -17.01
N ASN A 365 -4.90 8.68 -18.07
CA ASN A 365 -3.70 8.26 -18.81
C ASN A 365 -2.39 8.42 -18.03
N LEU A 366 -2.35 9.24 -16.96
CA LEU A 366 -1.14 9.37 -16.14
C LEU A 366 -0.73 8.06 -15.47
N ARG A 367 -1.62 7.08 -15.35
CA ARG A 367 -1.29 5.75 -14.85
C ARG A 367 -0.34 4.97 -15.76
N HIS A 368 -0.20 5.37 -17.03
CA HIS A 368 0.69 4.75 -18.00
C HIS A 368 2.08 5.40 -18.04
N THR A 369 2.40 6.30 -17.12
CA THR A 369 3.74 6.90 -17.00
C THR A 369 4.75 5.94 -16.38
N VAL A 370 4.31 4.84 -15.79
CA VAL A 370 5.13 3.76 -15.24
C VAL A 370 4.75 2.41 -15.83
N LYS A 371 5.63 1.41 -15.69
CA LYS A 371 5.32 0.04 -16.13
C LYS A 371 4.11 -0.51 -15.39
N PRO A 372 3.21 -1.22 -16.09
CA PRO A 372 2.12 -1.92 -15.45
C PRO A 372 2.64 -3.05 -14.55
N GLY A 373 1.89 -3.35 -13.47
CA GLY A 373 2.28 -4.33 -12.48
C GLY A 373 1.44 -5.61 -12.48
N LEU A 374 2.05 -6.71 -12.02
CA LEU A 374 1.33 -7.94 -11.59
C LEU A 374 0.42 -7.62 -10.41
N THR A 375 0.92 -6.85 -9.45
CA THR A 375 0.18 -6.26 -8.36
C THR A 375 0.38 -4.75 -8.33
N GLY A 376 -0.39 -4.02 -7.51
CA GLY A 376 -0.27 -2.57 -7.39
C GLY A 376 -1.01 -2.02 -6.18
N TRP A 377 -0.75 -0.76 -5.85
CA TRP A 377 -1.35 -0.14 -4.68
C TRP A 377 -2.88 -0.14 -4.74
N ALA A 378 -3.46 0.20 -5.91
CA ALA A 378 -4.90 0.10 -6.11
C ALA A 378 -5.43 -1.32 -5.89
N GLN A 379 -4.72 -2.35 -6.35
CA GLN A 379 -5.14 -3.75 -6.23
C GLN A 379 -5.16 -4.25 -4.78
N VAL A 380 -4.28 -3.73 -3.90
CA VAL A 380 -4.19 -4.13 -2.49
C VAL A 380 -5.03 -3.25 -1.55
N MET A 381 -5.43 -2.06 -1.99
CA MET A 381 -6.19 -1.11 -1.16
C MET A 381 -7.67 -1.04 -1.50
N TYR A 382 -8.04 -1.34 -2.75
CA TYR A 382 -9.40 -1.23 -3.23
C TYR A 382 -9.93 -2.59 -3.73
N PRO A 383 -11.15 -2.99 -3.34
CA PRO A 383 -11.73 -4.26 -3.77
C PRO A 383 -11.99 -4.26 -5.29
N TYR A 384 -12.21 -5.46 -5.84
CA TYR A 384 -12.53 -5.60 -7.24
C TYR A 384 -13.87 -4.92 -7.57
N GLY A 385 -13.86 -4.08 -8.60
CA GLY A 385 -15.03 -3.41 -9.15
C GLY A 385 -14.85 -3.17 -10.65
N ALA A 386 -15.95 -3.02 -11.36
CA ALA A 386 -16.02 -2.95 -12.82
C ALA A 386 -16.93 -1.81 -13.30
N SER A 387 -16.96 -0.70 -12.60
CA SER A 387 -17.67 0.52 -12.96
C SER A 387 -16.69 1.68 -13.24
N ILE A 388 -17.20 2.77 -13.79
CA ILE A 388 -16.44 4.03 -13.97
C ILE A 388 -16.02 4.58 -12.60
N GLU A 389 -16.90 4.53 -11.61
CA GLU A 389 -16.57 4.95 -10.24
C GLU A 389 -15.44 4.09 -9.63
N ASP A 390 -15.48 2.76 -9.84
CA ASP A 390 -14.38 1.88 -9.40
C ASP A 390 -13.07 2.22 -10.11
N ALA A 391 -13.10 2.55 -11.40
CA ALA A 391 -11.93 2.97 -12.16
C ALA A 391 -11.37 4.30 -11.61
N TYR A 392 -12.24 5.25 -11.27
CA TYR A 392 -11.88 6.51 -10.64
C TYR A 392 -11.23 6.30 -9.28
N ARG A 393 -11.84 5.47 -8.41
CA ARG A 393 -11.28 5.14 -7.08
C ARG A 393 -9.92 4.44 -7.19
N LYS A 394 -9.75 3.54 -8.16
CA LYS A 394 -8.45 2.89 -8.43
C LYS A 394 -7.41 3.89 -8.90
N LEU A 395 -7.78 4.84 -9.78
CA LEU A 395 -6.87 5.89 -10.23
C LEU A 395 -6.31 6.73 -9.08
N GLN A 396 -7.11 7.03 -8.06
CA GLN A 396 -6.64 7.75 -6.87
C GLN A 396 -5.45 7.04 -6.20
N TYR A 397 -5.51 5.70 -6.09
CA TYR A 397 -4.42 4.89 -5.55
C TYR A 397 -3.26 4.71 -6.53
N ASP A 398 -3.55 4.57 -7.84
CA ASP A 398 -2.52 4.44 -8.87
C ASP A 398 -1.66 5.73 -8.93
N LEU A 399 -2.27 6.91 -8.91
CA LEU A 399 -1.53 8.18 -8.91
C LEU A 399 -0.76 8.41 -7.60
N TYR A 400 -1.32 7.98 -6.46
CA TYR A 400 -0.58 7.98 -5.19
C TYR A 400 0.67 7.10 -5.27
N TYR A 401 0.55 5.91 -5.86
CA TYR A 401 1.69 5.02 -6.09
C TYR A 401 2.73 5.69 -6.98
N ILE A 402 2.32 6.28 -8.10
CA ILE A 402 3.22 6.94 -9.05
C ILE A 402 3.98 8.08 -8.37
N LYS A 403 3.30 8.91 -7.58
CA LYS A 403 3.91 10.02 -6.84
C LYS A 403 4.92 9.55 -5.80
N ASN A 404 4.64 8.47 -5.09
CA ASN A 404 5.39 8.04 -3.92
C ASN A 404 6.17 6.73 -4.16
N HIS A 405 6.36 6.30 -5.43
CA HIS A 405 6.96 5.02 -5.71
C HIS A 405 8.44 5.00 -5.35
N ASP A 406 8.81 4.03 -4.53
CA ASP A 406 10.17 3.65 -4.21
C ASP A 406 10.25 2.13 -3.95
N ILE A 407 11.45 1.60 -3.81
CA ILE A 407 11.67 0.16 -3.58
C ILE A 407 11.00 -0.31 -2.28
N ILE A 408 10.99 0.52 -1.25
CA ILE A 408 10.39 0.18 0.05
C ILE A 408 8.87 0.11 -0.08
N PHE A 409 8.29 1.02 -0.83
CA PHE A 409 6.86 0.99 -1.09
C PHE A 409 6.46 -0.22 -1.94
N ASP A 410 7.27 -0.59 -2.94
CA ASP A 410 7.08 -1.81 -3.71
C ASP A 410 7.10 -3.06 -2.81
N MET A 411 8.08 -3.17 -1.91
CA MET A 411 8.14 -4.26 -0.93
C MET A 411 6.89 -4.30 -0.03
N LYS A 412 6.41 -3.15 0.43
CA LYS A 412 5.17 -3.03 1.20
C LYS A 412 3.95 -3.54 0.42
N ILE A 413 3.87 -3.23 -0.86
CA ILE A 413 2.78 -3.69 -1.75
C ILE A 413 2.88 -5.20 -1.96
N LEU A 414 4.06 -5.76 -2.21
CA LEU A 414 4.29 -7.19 -2.36
C LEU A 414 3.85 -7.96 -1.11
N LEU A 415 4.23 -7.51 0.08
CA LEU A 415 3.80 -8.17 1.33
C LEU A 415 2.29 -8.09 1.55
N LYS A 416 1.66 -6.95 1.25
CA LYS A 416 0.19 -6.85 1.29
C LYS A 416 -0.46 -7.80 0.30
N THR A 417 0.12 -7.96 -0.89
CA THR A 417 -0.36 -8.89 -1.92
C THR A 417 -0.31 -10.34 -1.41
N VAL A 418 0.82 -10.77 -0.83
CA VAL A 418 0.94 -12.11 -0.22
C VAL A 418 -0.14 -12.33 0.83
N THR A 419 -0.36 -11.34 1.72
CA THR A 419 -1.42 -11.40 2.74
C THR A 419 -2.81 -11.56 2.12
N ILE A 420 -3.12 -10.83 1.04
CA ILE A 420 -4.41 -10.90 0.35
C ILE A 420 -4.60 -12.26 -0.32
N VAL A 421 -3.56 -12.80 -0.96
CA VAL A 421 -3.61 -14.11 -1.62
C VAL A 421 -3.81 -15.23 -0.59
N ILE A 422 -3.05 -15.23 0.50
CA ILE A 422 -3.15 -16.27 1.54
C ILE A 422 -4.53 -16.27 2.23
N PHE A 423 -5.08 -15.10 2.54
CA PHE A 423 -6.36 -14.97 3.25
C PHE A 423 -7.59 -14.87 2.31
N GLY A 424 -7.41 -15.05 1.02
CA GLY A 424 -8.52 -15.11 0.04
C GLY A 424 -9.33 -13.80 -0.10
N LYS A 425 -8.78 -12.64 0.31
CA LYS A 425 -9.46 -11.33 0.27
C LYS A 425 -9.34 -10.63 -1.09
N GLY A 426 -8.90 -11.32 -2.11
CA GLY A 426 -8.60 -10.75 -3.44
C GLY A 426 -9.82 -10.57 -4.36
N ARG A 427 -11.04 -10.83 -3.93
CA ARG A 427 -12.29 -10.61 -4.68
C ARG A 427 -13.44 -10.26 -3.78
#